data_10c6698094e30a683577a9021494d6ba
#
_entry.id   10c6698094e30a683577a9021494d6ba
#
_cell.length_a   1.000
_cell.length_b   1.000
_cell.length_c   1.000
_cell.angle_alpha   90.00
_cell.angle_beta   90.00
_cell.angle_gamma   90.00
#
_symmetry.space_group_name_H-M   'P 1'
#
loop_
_entity.id
_entity.type
_entity.pdbx_description
1 polymer ?
#
loop_
_entity_poly.entity_id
_entity_poly.type
_entity_poly.pdbx_seq_one_letter_code
_entity_poly.pdbx_strand_id
1 'polypeptide(L)'
;MEIIGLIAEYNPLHNGHLYHINKIKEKYPNSLLVLVLNGYFLQRGEVSIISKYDKTLLALEYGVDIVISLPTLYGVQSADTFADISIKLLNYLKVNRIIFGSETNDIDLLYNIANLQVNNNEFDFLVKKYLDDGNNYPTSLSLALKHFNIKKIDTPNDLLGISYIKEIIKNNYDIEPISIKRTNDYHGKDINSNILSASLIRKLIKENKDISKYINYDKNIIYKNSDYLDLLKYKINTTEDLSIYQTVDEGIESRILKYIHN
;
A
#
# COMPACT_ATOMS: atom_id res chain seq x y z
N MET A 1 14.06 -1.36 24.39
CA MET A 1 13.12 -2.29 23.74
C MET A 1 12.98 -1.79 22.32
N GLU A 2 13.09 -2.67 21.34
CA GLU A 2 12.98 -2.31 19.93
C GLU A 2 11.53 -2.25 19.51
N ILE A 3 11.16 -1.26 18.69
CA ILE A 3 9.80 -1.08 18.17
C ILE A 3 9.88 -1.16 16.65
N ILE A 4 9.18 -2.12 16.06
CA ILE A 4 9.18 -2.39 14.62
C ILE A 4 7.83 -2.01 14.04
N GLY A 5 7.85 -1.22 12.98
CA GLY A 5 6.68 -0.77 12.26
C GLY A 5 6.37 -1.64 11.04
N LEU A 6 5.09 -1.89 10.84
CA LEU A 6 4.50 -2.43 9.63
C LEU A 6 3.44 -1.49 9.07
N ILE A 7 3.25 -1.51 7.78
CA ILE A 7 2.15 -0.81 7.09
C ILE A 7 1.46 -1.83 6.20
N ALA A 8 0.14 -2.01 6.35
CA ALA A 8 -0.59 -2.99 5.55
C ALA A 8 -2.06 -2.63 5.32
N GLU A 9 -2.65 -3.28 4.33
CA GLU A 9 -4.07 -3.20 4.01
C GLU A 9 -4.85 -4.45 4.46
N TYR A 10 -4.22 -5.64 4.41
CA TYR A 10 -4.82 -6.94 4.73
C TYR A 10 -6.18 -7.17 4.06
N ASN A 11 -6.16 -7.31 2.74
CA ASN A 11 -7.38 -7.47 1.93
C ASN A 11 -7.40 -8.74 1.06
N PRO A 12 -7.61 -9.93 1.66
CA PRO A 12 -7.63 -10.25 3.08
C PRO A 12 -6.23 -10.42 3.69
N LEU A 13 -6.17 -10.58 5.02
CA LEU A 13 -4.99 -11.14 5.66
C LEU A 13 -4.84 -12.59 5.18
N HIS A 14 -3.64 -13.01 4.77
CA HIS A 14 -3.38 -14.33 4.17
C HIS A 14 -2.01 -14.87 4.58
N ASN A 15 -1.73 -16.13 4.25
CA ASN A 15 -0.50 -16.82 4.66
C ASN A 15 0.80 -16.07 4.31
N GLY A 16 0.81 -15.27 3.24
CA GLY A 16 1.95 -14.41 2.91
C GLY A 16 2.20 -13.30 3.93
N HIS A 17 1.14 -12.75 4.53
CA HIS A 17 1.27 -11.78 5.61
C HIS A 17 1.71 -12.46 6.91
N LEU A 18 1.19 -13.66 7.20
CA LEU A 18 1.63 -14.46 8.36
C LEU A 18 3.11 -14.81 8.25
N TYR A 19 3.57 -15.24 7.07
CA TYR A 19 4.98 -15.45 6.80
C TYR A 19 5.83 -14.22 7.13
N HIS A 20 5.38 -13.03 6.69
CA HIS A 20 6.07 -11.77 6.95
C HIS A 20 6.14 -11.47 8.47
N ILE A 21 5.03 -11.55 9.19
CA ILE A 21 4.97 -11.35 10.64
C ILE A 21 5.90 -12.34 11.36
N ASN A 22 5.84 -13.63 10.99
CA ASN A 22 6.67 -14.67 11.60
C ASN A 22 8.16 -14.41 11.37
N LYS A 23 8.55 -14.03 10.16
CA LYS A 23 9.95 -13.68 9.86
C LYS A 23 10.47 -12.50 10.69
N ILE A 24 9.63 -11.52 10.96
CA ILE A 24 9.99 -10.41 11.83
C ILE A 24 10.18 -10.92 13.26
N LYS A 25 9.26 -11.71 13.79
CA LYS A 25 9.36 -12.24 15.16
C LYS A 25 10.52 -13.21 15.33
N GLU A 26 10.85 -14.03 14.34
CA GLU A 26 12.04 -14.87 14.33
C GLU A 26 13.33 -14.04 14.43
N LYS A 27 13.41 -12.94 13.68
CA LYS A 27 14.61 -12.07 13.63
C LYS A 27 14.70 -11.14 14.85
N TYR A 28 13.56 -10.70 15.38
CA TYR A 28 13.46 -9.71 16.45
C TYR A 28 12.50 -10.18 17.56
N PRO A 29 12.83 -11.25 18.29
CA PRO A 29 11.88 -11.93 19.20
C PRO A 29 11.41 -11.09 20.39
N ASN A 30 12.18 -10.07 20.78
CA ASN A 30 11.88 -9.20 21.92
C ASN A 30 11.41 -7.79 21.50
N SER A 31 11.00 -7.62 20.25
CA SER A 31 10.50 -6.33 19.75
C SER A 31 8.99 -6.20 19.94
N LEU A 32 8.52 -4.96 20.07
CA LEU A 32 7.11 -4.61 19.86
C LEU A 32 6.84 -4.43 18.37
N LEU A 33 5.78 -5.05 17.87
CA LEU A 33 5.36 -4.96 16.50
C LEU A 33 4.14 -4.04 16.38
N VAL A 34 4.33 -2.89 15.72
CA VAL A 34 3.31 -1.87 15.51
C VAL A 34 2.86 -1.89 14.06
N LEU A 35 1.56 -2.01 13.83
CA LEU A 35 0.94 -2.03 12.50
C LEU A 35 0.11 -0.76 12.27
N VAL A 36 0.43 -0.01 11.22
CA VAL A 36 -0.48 0.96 10.62
C VAL A 36 -1.35 0.22 9.62
N LEU A 37 -2.64 0.14 9.91
CA LEU A 37 -3.61 -0.68 9.17
C LEU A 37 -4.61 0.19 8.42
N ASN A 38 -4.73 0.02 7.10
CA ASN A 38 -5.76 0.67 6.31
C ASN A 38 -7.16 0.10 6.66
N GLY A 39 -8.16 0.99 6.68
CA GLY A 39 -9.51 0.70 7.17
C GLY A 39 -10.42 -0.03 6.18
N TYR A 40 -11.63 0.50 6.01
CA TYR A 40 -12.66 -0.06 5.13
C TYR A 40 -12.40 0.20 3.65
N PHE A 41 -11.81 1.34 3.32
CA PHE A 41 -11.42 1.68 1.96
C PHE A 41 -9.91 1.61 1.82
N LEU A 42 -9.46 1.05 0.71
CA LEU A 42 -8.06 0.78 0.45
C LEU A 42 -7.45 1.86 -0.45
N GLN A 43 -6.15 1.87 -0.57
CA GLN A 43 -5.38 2.88 -1.29
C GLN A 43 -5.86 3.08 -2.75
N ARG A 44 -6.34 2.02 -3.39
CA ARG A 44 -6.90 2.06 -4.76
C ARG A 44 -8.40 2.34 -4.82
N GLY A 45 -9.02 2.78 -3.72
CA GLY A 45 -10.45 3.08 -3.64
C GLY A 45 -11.36 1.84 -3.55
N GLU A 46 -10.79 0.63 -3.49
CA GLU A 46 -11.57 -0.60 -3.31
C GLU A 46 -12.07 -0.72 -1.87
N VAL A 47 -13.22 -1.37 -1.68
CA VAL A 47 -13.69 -1.77 -0.35
C VAL A 47 -12.92 -2.99 0.13
N SER A 48 -12.49 -2.95 1.39
CA SER A 48 -11.92 -4.13 2.04
C SER A 48 -12.97 -5.23 2.16
N ILE A 49 -12.62 -6.47 1.80
CA ILE A 49 -13.56 -7.61 1.87
C ILE A 49 -13.87 -8.08 3.29
N ILE A 50 -13.12 -7.64 4.28
CA ILE A 50 -13.37 -7.86 5.71
C ILE A 50 -13.33 -6.55 6.48
N SER A 51 -14.01 -6.49 7.62
CA SER A 51 -14.09 -5.27 8.42
C SER A 51 -12.73 -4.86 8.97
N LYS A 52 -12.56 -3.57 9.26
CA LYS A 52 -11.33 -3.09 9.91
C LYS A 52 -11.14 -3.70 11.29
N TYR A 53 -12.23 -4.02 11.99
CA TYR A 53 -12.18 -4.67 13.31
C TYR A 53 -11.69 -6.10 13.20
N ASP A 54 -12.19 -6.88 12.24
CA ASP A 54 -11.72 -8.24 12.00
C ASP A 54 -10.24 -8.26 11.59
N LYS A 55 -9.83 -7.34 10.70
CA LYS A 55 -8.41 -7.20 10.35
C LYS A 55 -7.54 -6.90 11.57
N THR A 56 -8.03 -6.03 12.45
CA THR A 56 -7.32 -5.68 13.69
C THR A 56 -7.19 -6.88 14.61
N LEU A 57 -8.31 -7.58 14.88
CA LEU A 57 -8.29 -8.77 15.75
C LEU A 57 -7.36 -9.85 15.19
N LEU A 58 -7.43 -10.13 13.90
CA LEU A 58 -6.54 -11.10 13.25
C LEU A 58 -5.08 -10.68 13.35
N ALA A 59 -4.75 -9.40 13.12
CA ALA A 59 -3.38 -8.92 13.26
C ALA A 59 -2.83 -9.14 14.68
N LEU A 60 -3.63 -8.82 15.70
CA LEU A 60 -3.28 -9.05 17.10
C LEU A 60 -3.13 -10.54 17.42
N GLU A 61 -4.05 -11.38 16.95
CA GLU A 61 -4.00 -12.84 17.12
C GLU A 61 -2.72 -13.45 16.54
N TYR A 62 -2.30 -12.94 15.38
CA TYR A 62 -1.07 -13.39 14.70
C TYR A 62 0.20 -12.70 15.16
N GLY A 63 0.11 -11.93 16.24
CA GLY A 63 1.27 -11.47 16.98
C GLY A 63 1.74 -10.07 16.66
N VAL A 64 0.90 -9.23 16.08
CA VAL A 64 1.07 -7.78 16.14
C VAL A 64 0.69 -7.31 17.55
N ASP A 65 1.47 -6.42 18.15
CA ASP A 65 1.24 -5.97 19.51
C ASP A 65 0.35 -4.72 19.57
N ILE A 66 0.48 -3.82 18.61
CA ILE A 66 -0.28 -2.57 18.52
C ILE A 66 -0.78 -2.38 17.10
N VAL A 67 -2.07 -2.09 16.93
CA VAL A 67 -2.66 -1.75 15.63
C VAL A 67 -3.21 -0.32 15.66
N ILE A 68 -2.80 0.48 14.70
CA ILE A 68 -3.28 1.84 14.49
C ILE A 68 -4.06 1.90 13.18
N SER A 69 -5.30 2.35 13.27
CA SER A 69 -6.11 2.55 12.08
C SER A 69 -5.67 3.81 11.34
N LEU A 70 -5.23 3.66 10.09
CA LEU A 70 -5.01 4.81 9.21
C LEU A 70 -6.36 5.50 8.93
N PRO A 71 -6.47 6.84 9.13
CA PRO A 71 -7.70 7.55 8.78
C PRO A 71 -8.02 7.39 7.30
N THR A 72 -9.29 7.16 6.98
CA THR A 72 -9.76 6.86 5.62
C THR A 72 -9.33 7.93 4.60
N LEU A 73 -9.33 9.21 5.01
CA LEU A 73 -8.90 10.32 4.17
C LEU A 73 -7.49 10.11 3.58
N TYR A 74 -6.59 9.50 4.33
CA TYR A 74 -5.21 9.23 3.91
C TYR A 74 -5.04 7.82 3.33
N GLY A 75 -5.94 6.91 3.69
CA GLY A 75 -5.92 5.53 3.23
C GLY A 75 -6.27 5.34 1.75
N VAL A 76 -6.99 6.32 1.14
CA VAL A 76 -7.46 6.29 -0.26
C VAL A 76 -6.69 7.26 -1.17
N GLN A 77 -5.52 7.70 -0.75
CA GLN A 77 -4.69 8.68 -1.45
C GLN A 77 -3.61 8.05 -2.34
N SER A 78 -2.83 8.91 -2.99
CA SER A 78 -1.62 8.49 -3.70
C SER A 78 -0.64 7.74 -2.79
N ALA A 79 0.26 6.95 -3.38
CA ALA A 79 1.26 6.21 -2.62
C ALA A 79 2.13 7.14 -1.74
N ASP A 80 2.45 8.34 -2.22
CA ASP A 80 3.24 9.31 -1.46
C ASP A 80 2.48 9.84 -0.24
N THR A 81 1.20 10.24 -0.37
CA THR A 81 0.38 10.70 0.78
C THR A 81 0.12 9.56 1.77
N PHE A 82 -0.14 8.35 1.27
CA PHE A 82 -0.31 7.16 2.10
C PHE A 82 0.95 6.86 2.90
N ALA A 83 2.12 6.93 2.25
CA ALA A 83 3.42 6.74 2.88
C ALA A 83 3.73 7.84 3.92
N ASP A 84 3.52 9.11 3.56
CA ASP A 84 3.78 10.25 4.44
C ASP A 84 3.06 10.09 5.79
N ILE A 85 1.76 9.89 5.77
CA ILE A 85 0.98 9.77 7.02
C ILE A 85 1.31 8.48 7.77
N SER A 86 1.51 7.38 7.06
CA SER A 86 1.87 6.10 7.69
C SER A 86 3.22 6.19 8.41
N ILE A 87 4.24 6.78 7.80
CA ILE A 87 5.56 6.96 8.40
C ILE A 87 5.50 7.96 9.56
N LYS A 88 4.72 9.05 9.44
CA LYS A 88 4.49 10.00 10.55
C LYS A 88 3.89 9.31 11.79
N LEU A 89 2.89 8.44 11.60
CA LEU A 89 2.29 7.67 12.69
C LEU A 89 3.31 6.74 13.34
N LEU A 90 4.13 6.05 12.56
CA LEU A 90 5.19 5.18 13.08
C LEU A 90 6.26 5.99 13.82
N ASN A 91 6.68 7.15 13.30
CA ASN A 91 7.61 8.04 13.97
C ASN A 91 7.06 8.60 15.30
N TYR A 92 5.77 8.96 15.33
CA TYR A 92 5.10 9.40 16.54
C TYR A 92 5.19 8.36 17.67
N LEU A 93 5.09 7.08 17.32
CA LEU A 93 5.24 5.95 18.24
C LEU A 93 6.69 5.53 18.48
N LYS A 94 7.65 6.30 18.00
CA LYS A 94 9.08 6.03 18.20
C LYS A 94 9.52 4.66 17.66
N VAL A 95 8.97 4.27 16.52
CA VAL A 95 9.40 3.08 15.81
C VAL A 95 10.85 3.22 15.37
N ASN A 96 11.67 2.20 15.65
CA ASN A 96 13.11 2.20 15.30
C ASN A 96 13.34 1.65 13.88
N ARG A 97 12.50 0.73 13.42
CA ARG A 97 12.60 0.09 12.11
C ARG A 97 11.25 -0.03 11.44
N ILE A 98 11.21 0.20 10.14
CA ILE A 98 10.07 -0.23 9.32
C ILE A 98 10.48 -1.45 8.51
N ILE A 99 9.64 -2.50 8.53
CA ILE A 99 9.89 -3.72 7.75
C ILE A 99 8.75 -3.91 6.75
N PHE A 100 9.09 -4.04 5.47
CA PHE A 100 8.12 -4.20 4.39
C PHE A 100 8.51 -5.31 3.40
N GLY A 101 7.51 -5.88 2.75
CA GLY A 101 7.74 -6.86 1.68
C GLY A 101 8.24 -6.19 0.40
N SER A 102 9.24 -6.78 -0.25
CA SER A 102 9.85 -6.27 -1.47
C SER A 102 9.98 -7.39 -2.51
N GLU A 103 9.75 -7.06 -3.77
CA GLU A 103 9.95 -7.98 -4.89
C GLU A 103 11.43 -8.11 -5.24
N THR A 104 12.19 -7.00 -5.24
CA THR A 104 13.63 -7.02 -5.49
C THR A 104 14.43 -7.48 -4.28
N ASN A 105 13.98 -7.08 -3.08
CA ASN A 105 14.69 -7.27 -1.81
C ASN A 105 16.11 -6.68 -1.79
N ASP A 106 16.30 -5.59 -2.52
CA ASP A 106 17.54 -4.83 -2.60
C ASP A 106 17.32 -3.47 -1.93
N ILE A 107 17.52 -3.43 -0.61
CA ILE A 107 17.24 -2.23 0.19
C ILE A 107 18.16 -1.07 -0.19
N ASP A 108 19.41 -1.35 -0.58
CA ASP A 108 20.36 -0.32 -0.98
C ASP A 108 19.90 0.36 -2.28
N LEU A 109 19.41 -0.43 -3.24
CA LEU A 109 18.84 0.11 -4.48
C LEU A 109 17.62 0.97 -4.20
N LEU A 110 16.68 0.50 -3.36
CA LEU A 110 15.48 1.25 -3.00
C LEU A 110 15.84 2.56 -2.27
N TYR A 111 16.81 2.50 -1.36
CA TYR A 111 17.31 3.67 -0.64
C TYR A 111 17.97 4.68 -1.60
N ASN A 112 18.83 4.21 -2.50
CA ASN A 112 19.49 5.06 -3.49
C ASN A 112 18.47 5.78 -4.39
N ILE A 113 17.42 5.09 -4.84
CA ILE A 113 16.34 5.69 -5.63
C ILE A 113 15.58 6.75 -4.81
N ALA A 114 15.22 6.44 -3.58
CA ALA A 114 14.52 7.38 -2.69
C ALA A 114 15.38 8.62 -2.42
N ASN A 115 16.65 8.43 -2.11
CA ASN A 115 17.59 9.52 -1.87
C ASN A 115 17.81 10.42 -3.11
N LEU A 116 17.88 9.81 -4.29
CA LEU A 116 17.97 10.54 -5.56
C LEU A 116 16.71 11.40 -5.77
N GLN A 117 15.52 10.86 -5.49
CA GLN A 117 14.25 11.58 -5.64
C GLN A 117 14.06 12.70 -4.61
N VAL A 118 14.74 12.68 -3.47
CA VAL A 118 14.59 13.70 -2.42
C VAL A 118 15.68 14.77 -2.51
N ASN A 119 16.92 14.40 -2.84
CA ASN A 119 18.08 15.24 -2.65
C ASN A 119 18.82 15.63 -3.93
N ASN A 120 18.32 15.24 -5.12
CA ASN A 120 19.03 15.50 -6.37
C ASN A 120 18.26 16.44 -7.28
N ASN A 121 18.71 17.70 -7.36
CA ASN A 121 18.09 18.74 -8.20
C ASN A 121 18.13 18.42 -9.71
N GLU A 122 19.15 17.68 -10.18
CA GLU A 122 19.22 17.26 -11.58
C GLU A 122 18.15 16.21 -11.90
N PHE A 123 17.87 15.32 -10.96
CA PHE A 123 16.78 14.35 -11.09
C PHE A 123 15.43 15.07 -11.24
N ASP A 124 15.13 16.04 -10.38
CA ASP A 124 13.90 16.84 -10.44
C ASP A 124 13.79 17.62 -11.75
N PHE A 125 14.89 18.21 -12.20
CA PHE A 125 14.96 18.90 -13.49
C PHE A 125 14.63 17.96 -14.66
N LEU A 126 15.21 16.74 -14.65
CA LEU A 126 14.95 15.76 -15.71
C LEU A 126 13.51 15.26 -15.70
N VAL A 127 12.94 14.98 -14.51
CA VAL A 127 11.52 14.59 -14.38
C VAL A 127 10.63 15.67 -14.97
N LYS A 128 10.86 16.95 -14.59
CA LYS A 128 10.09 18.09 -15.12
C LYS A 128 10.23 18.21 -16.63
N LYS A 129 11.44 18.13 -17.15
CA LYS A 129 11.71 18.16 -18.60
C LYS A 129 10.93 17.09 -19.35
N TYR A 130 10.95 15.83 -18.86
CA TYR A 130 10.21 14.75 -19.51
C TYR A 130 8.68 14.91 -19.41
N LEU A 131 8.17 15.54 -18.34
CA LEU A 131 6.76 15.92 -18.24
C LEU A 131 6.40 16.99 -19.29
N ASP A 132 7.23 18.03 -19.44
CA ASP A 132 7.05 19.10 -20.42
C ASP A 132 7.12 18.55 -21.88
N ASP A 133 7.89 17.48 -22.09
CA ASP A 133 7.95 16.71 -23.35
C ASP A 133 6.68 15.86 -23.61
N GLY A 134 5.66 15.93 -22.73
CA GLY A 134 4.36 15.26 -22.88
C GLY A 134 4.30 13.83 -22.34
N ASN A 135 5.30 13.37 -21.61
CA ASN A 135 5.25 12.06 -20.96
C ASN A 135 4.37 12.12 -19.69
N ASN A 136 3.75 11.00 -19.32
CA ASN A 136 3.12 10.87 -18.01
C ASN A 136 4.17 10.74 -16.90
N TYR A 137 3.76 11.03 -15.66
CA TYR A 137 4.66 11.03 -14.49
C TYR A 137 5.46 9.72 -14.28
N PRO A 138 4.85 8.51 -14.35
CA PRO A 138 5.61 7.25 -14.22
C PRO A 138 6.69 7.05 -15.32
N THR A 139 6.40 7.48 -16.54
CA THR A 139 7.36 7.43 -17.66
C THR A 139 8.49 8.41 -17.43
N SER A 140 8.19 9.65 -17.02
CA SER A 140 9.17 10.69 -16.72
C SER A 140 10.13 10.27 -15.63
N LEU A 141 9.60 9.68 -14.52
CA LEU A 141 10.43 9.08 -13.47
C LEU A 141 11.36 7.98 -14.01
N SER A 142 10.82 7.08 -14.81
CA SER A 142 11.60 5.97 -15.38
C SER A 142 12.73 6.46 -16.30
N LEU A 143 12.48 7.48 -17.11
CA LEU A 143 13.48 8.10 -17.98
C LEU A 143 14.57 8.83 -17.17
N ALA A 144 14.17 9.55 -16.12
CA ALA A 144 15.11 10.19 -15.20
C ALA A 144 16.01 9.17 -14.50
N LEU A 145 15.44 8.07 -13.95
CA LEU A 145 16.23 6.98 -13.35
C LEU A 145 17.21 6.36 -14.33
N LYS A 146 16.80 6.17 -15.59
CA LYS A 146 17.69 5.64 -16.64
C LYS A 146 18.89 6.54 -16.90
N HIS A 147 18.74 7.88 -16.81
CA HIS A 147 19.85 8.82 -16.92
C HIS A 147 20.94 8.56 -15.88
N PHE A 148 20.55 8.18 -14.67
CA PHE A 148 21.47 7.81 -13.58
C PHE A 148 21.88 6.33 -13.60
N ASN A 149 21.69 5.62 -14.73
CA ASN A 149 21.98 4.19 -14.90
C ASN A 149 21.26 3.28 -13.91
N ILE A 150 20.13 3.73 -13.37
CA ILE A 150 19.29 2.94 -12.48
C ILE A 150 18.23 2.21 -13.30
N LYS A 151 18.13 0.89 -13.09
CA LYS A 151 17.10 0.07 -13.72
C LYS A 151 15.71 0.48 -13.22
N LYS A 152 14.74 0.50 -14.13
CA LYS A 152 13.34 0.74 -13.81
C LYS A 152 12.86 -0.25 -12.74
N ILE A 153 12.21 0.30 -11.70
CA ILE A 153 11.41 -0.44 -10.74
C ILE A 153 9.95 -0.14 -11.02
N ASP A 154 9.14 -1.19 -11.22
CA ASP A 154 7.71 -1.08 -11.52
C ASP A 154 6.87 -2.07 -10.68
N THR A 155 7.50 -2.76 -9.74
CA THR A 155 6.84 -3.66 -8.82
C THR A 155 6.15 -2.87 -7.70
N PRO A 156 4.86 -3.15 -7.40
CA PRO A 156 4.06 -2.30 -6.52
C PRO A 156 4.61 -2.15 -5.09
N ASN A 157 5.18 -3.21 -4.51
CA ASN A 157 5.68 -3.13 -3.14
C ASN A 157 7.04 -2.43 -3.07
N ASP A 158 7.88 -2.56 -4.09
CA ASP A 158 9.13 -1.80 -4.16
C ASP A 158 8.86 -0.30 -4.33
N LEU A 159 7.88 0.08 -5.19
CA LEU A 159 7.46 1.49 -5.33
C LEU A 159 6.93 2.06 -4.02
N LEU A 160 6.14 1.28 -3.28
CA LEU A 160 5.64 1.70 -1.98
C LEU A 160 6.76 1.78 -0.94
N GLY A 161 7.71 0.84 -0.96
CA GLY A 161 8.93 0.86 -0.15
C GLY A 161 9.78 2.11 -0.41
N ILE A 162 9.96 2.50 -1.67
CA ILE A 162 10.63 3.76 -2.05
C ILE A 162 9.89 4.96 -1.45
N SER A 163 8.55 5.00 -1.51
CA SER A 163 7.76 6.09 -0.91
C SER A 163 7.94 6.16 0.61
N TYR A 164 8.02 5.03 1.32
CA TYR A 164 8.34 5.02 2.75
C TYR A 164 9.73 5.60 3.05
N ILE A 165 10.74 5.16 2.31
CA ILE A 165 12.12 5.62 2.47
C ILE A 165 12.23 7.13 2.15
N LYS A 166 11.54 7.61 1.10
CA LYS A 166 11.47 9.04 0.78
C LYS A 166 11.00 9.87 1.98
N GLU A 167 9.93 9.45 2.65
CA GLU A 167 9.39 10.18 3.78
C GLU A 167 10.32 10.11 5.00
N ILE A 168 11.04 9.01 5.22
CA ILE A 168 12.08 8.91 6.25
C ILE A 168 13.22 9.91 5.98
N ILE A 169 13.74 9.94 4.75
CA ILE A 169 14.85 10.84 4.36
C ILE A 169 14.39 12.30 4.45
N LYS A 170 13.26 12.65 3.83
CA LYS A 170 12.74 14.01 3.74
C LYS A 170 12.50 14.66 5.10
N ASN A 171 12.04 13.88 6.07
CA ASN A 171 11.73 14.36 7.41
C ASN A 171 12.87 14.08 8.42
N ASN A 172 13.98 13.49 7.97
CA ASN A 172 15.13 13.11 8.80
C ASN A 172 14.70 12.27 10.02
N TYR A 173 13.83 11.29 9.81
CA TYR A 173 13.38 10.39 10.88
C TYR A 173 14.43 9.31 11.17
N ASP A 174 14.64 9.01 12.45
CA ASP A 174 15.51 7.92 12.91
C ASP A 174 14.78 6.57 12.83
N ILE A 175 14.45 6.15 11.60
CA ILE A 175 13.76 4.89 11.29
C ILE A 175 14.58 4.14 10.24
N GLU A 176 15.06 2.95 10.57
CA GLU A 176 15.80 2.08 9.65
C GLU A 176 14.81 1.33 8.73
N PRO A 177 14.87 1.52 7.40
CA PRO A 177 14.07 0.72 6.47
C PRO A 177 14.70 -0.64 6.20
N ILE A 178 13.90 -1.71 6.28
CA ILE A 178 14.33 -3.09 6.03
C ILE A 178 13.35 -3.76 5.09
N SER A 179 13.85 -4.45 4.07
CA SER A 179 13.04 -5.27 3.18
C SER A 179 13.08 -6.75 3.56
N ILE A 180 11.97 -7.45 3.31
CA ILE A 180 11.89 -8.91 3.33
C ILE A 180 11.44 -9.37 1.95
N LYS A 181 12.16 -10.35 1.37
CA LYS A 181 11.81 -10.94 0.08
C LYS A 181 10.41 -11.52 0.12
N ARG A 182 9.57 -11.11 -0.80
CA ARG A 182 8.23 -11.70 -0.98
C ARG A 182 8.37 -13.13 -1.50
N THR A 183 7.54 -14.01 -0.96
CA THR A 183 7.56 -15.43 -1.31
C THR A 183 6.94 -15.74 -2.66
N ASN A 184 6.13 -14.83 -3.21
CA ASN A 184 5.48 -14.97 -4.52
C ASN A 184 5.67 -13.71 -5.34
N ASP A 185 5.95 -13.88 -6.64
CA ASP A 185 5.87 -12.79 -7.59
C ASP A 185 4.44 -12.24 -7.63
N TYR A 186 4.30 -10.94 -7.84
CA TYR A 186 3.00 -10.25 -7.90
C TYR A 186 2.03 -10.91 -8.89
N HIS A 187 2.55 -11.59 -9.92
CA HIS A 187 1.83 -12.35 -10.93
C HIS A 187 1.92 -13.87 -10.73
N GLY A 188 2.47 -14.36 -9.61
CA GLY A 188 2.63 -15.79 -9.33
C GLY A 188 1.30 -16.54 -9.40
N LYS A 189 1.14 -17.36 -10.44
CA LYS A 189 -0.06 -18.16 -10.73
C LYS A 189 0.01 -19.56 -10.14
N ASP A 190 1.03 -19.85 -9.31
CA ASP A 190 1.17 -21.19 -8.76
C ASP A 190 0.16 -21.45 -7.65
N ILE A 191 -0.99 -22.00 -8.05
CA ILE A 191 -2.10 -22.38 -7.16
C ILE A 191 -1.68 -23.54 -6.23
N ASN A 192 -0.56 -24.22 -6.49
CA ASN A 192 -0.08 -25.32 -5.65
C ASN A 192 0.63 -24.86 -4.39
N SER A 193 1.09 -23.61 -4.34
CA SER A 193 1.65 -23.05 -3.11
C SER A 193 0.56 -22.76 -2.07
N ASN A 194 0.89 -22.81 -0.78
CA ASN A 194 0.00 -22.38 0.29
C ASN A 194 -0.07 -20.84 0.46
N ILE A 195 0.63 -20.11 -0.39
CA ILE A 195 0.68 -18.65 -0.36
C ILE A 195 0.25 -18.13 -1.73
N LEU A 196 -0.82 -17.35 -1.77
CA LEU A 196 -1.29 -16.62 -2.94
C LEU A 196 -1.29 -15.11 -2.67
N SER A 197 -1.28 -14.32 -3.74
CA SER A 197 -1.49 -12.88 -3.62
C SER A 197 -2.94 -12.56 -3.20
N ALA A 198 -3.13 -11.46 -2.46
CA ALA A 198 -4.47 -11.00 -2.06
C ALA A 198 -5.42 -10.81 -3.25
N SER A 199 -4.92 -10.33 -4.40
CA SER A 199 -5.71 -10.14 -5.62
C SER A 199 -6.23 -11.46 -6.18
N LEU A 200 -5.40 -12.51 -6.15
CA LEU A 200 -5.81 -13.84 -6.61
C LEU A 200 -6.81 -14.48 -5.65
N ILE A 201 -6.60 -14.32 -4.33
CA ILE A 201 -7.57 -14.79 -3.31
C ILE A 201 -8.93 -14.10 -3.52
N ARG A 202 -8.97 -12.77 -3.73
CA ARG A 202 -10.21 -12.06 -4.03
C ARG A 202 -10.88 -12.54 -5.32
N LYS A 203 -10.09 -12.93 -6.32
CA LYS A 203 -10.63 -13.56 -7.54
C LYS A 203 -11.29 -14.90 -7.25
N LEU A 204 -10.63 -15.77 -6.46
CA LEU A 204 -11.19 -17.06 -6.05
C LEU A 204 -12.49 -16.90 -5.27
N ILE A 205 -12.58 -15.91 -4.38
CA ILE A 205 -13.80 -15.57 -3.63
C ILE A 205 -14.93 -15.19 -4.59
N LYS A 206 -14.67 -14.33 -5.59
CA LYS A 206 -15.68 -13.95 -6.60
C LYS A 206 -16.16 -15.15 -7.42
N GLU A 207 -15.30 -16.14 -7.60
CA GLU A 207 -15.62 -17.40 -8.29
C GLU A 207 -16.25 -18.47 -7.37
N ASN A 208 -16.55 -18.14 -6.11
CA ASN A 208 -17.04 -19.03 -5.06
C ASN A 208 -16.16 -20.28 -4.85
N LYS A 209 -14.86 -20.15 -5.04
CA LYS A 209 -13.89 -21.22 -4.80
C LYS A 209 -13.42 -21.24 -3.35
N ASP A 210 -13.06 -22.43 -2.87
CA ASP A 210 -12.49 -22.61 -1.54
C ASP A 210 -11.13 -21.87 -1.41
N ILE A 211 -11.00 -21.09 -0.36
CA ILE A 211 -9.80 -20.31 -0.03
C ILE A 211 -9.17 -20.72 1.31
N SER A 212 -9.72 -21.72 1.99
CA SER A 212 -9.27 -22.19 3.33
C SER A 212 -7.78 -22.53 3.37
N LYS A 213 -7.21 -22.96 2.25
CA LYS A 213 -5.78 -23.25 2.10
C LYS A 213 -4.89 -22.00 2.24
N TYR A 214 -5.41 -20.80 1.95
CA TYR A 214 -4.63 -19.56 1.82
C TYR A 214 -4.82 -18.58 2.96
N ILE A 215 -5.90 -18.76 3.73
CA ILE A 215 -6.21 -17.99 4.93
C ILE A 215 -6.40 -18.97 6.11
N ASN A 216 -6.08 -18.54 7.32
CA ASN A 216 -6.15 -19.39 8.51
C ASN A 216 -7.19 -18.85 9.50
N TYR A 217 -8.36 -18.49 9.03
CA TYR A 217 -9.48 -18.01 9.86
C TYR A 217 -10.80 -18.18 9.12
N ASP A 218 -11.88 -18.32 9.88
CA ASP A 218 -13.25 -18.35 9.36
C ASP A 218 -13.92 -17.00 9.62
N LYS A 219 -14.19 -16.26 8.54
CA LYS A 219 -14.89 -14.97 8.60
C LYS A 219 -15.99 -14.94 7.56
N ASN A 220 -17.21 -14.79 8.07
CA ASN A 220 -18.42 -14.88 7.26
C ASN A 220 -18.84 -13.57 6.57
N ILE A 221 -18.20 -12.43 6.92
CA ILE A 221 -18.61 -11.13 6.40
C ILE A 221 -17.63 -10.69 5.32
N ILE A 222 -18.09 -10.72 4.08
CA ILE A 222 -17.34 -10.26 2.92
C ILE A 222 -18.08 -9.06 2.33
N TYR A 223 -17.47 -7.89 2.38
CA TYR A 223 -17.96 -6.69 1.71
C TYR A 223 -17.58 -6.69 0.24
N LYS A 224 -18.46 -6.12 -0.60
CA LYS A 224 -18.25 -5.98 -2.05
C LYS A 224 -18.37 -4.52 -2.45
N ASN A 225 -17.72 -4.14 -3.54
CA ASN A 225 -17.87 -2.78 -4.09
C ASN A 225 -19.33 -2.44 -4.40
N SER A 226 -20.14 -3.43 -4.81
CA SER A 226 -21.58 -3.25 -5.05
C SER A 226 -22.36 -2.79 -3.82
N ASP A 227 -21.91 -3.10 -2.62
CA ASP A 227 -22.68 -2.86 -1.39
C ASP A 227 -22.79 -1.37 -1.07
N TYR A 228 -21.90 -0.53 -1.59
CA TYR A 228 -21.94 0.92 -1.41
C TYR A 228 -22.18 1.70 -2.72
N LEU A 229 -22.21 1.01 -3.87
CA LEU A 229 -22.32 1.67 -5.18
C LEU A 229 -23.58 2.53 -5.30
N ASP A 230 -24.71 2.06 -4.81
CA ASP A 230 -25.98 2.82 -4.85
C ASP A 230 -25.92 4.08 -3.98
N LEU A 231 -25.25 3.99 -2.82
CA LEU A 231 -25.01 5.16 -1.96
C LEU A 231 -24.08 6.18 -2.64
N LEU A 232 -23.04 5.69 -3.33
CA LEU A 232 -22.13 6.53 -4.10
C LEU A 232 -22.86 7.20 -5.26
N LYS A 233 -23.65 6.45 -6.03
CA LYS A 233 -24.50 6.99 -7.10
C LYS A 233 -25.45 8.05 -6.58
N TYR A 234 -26.15 7.77 -5.47
CA TYR A 234 -27.03 8.73 -4.83
C TYR A 234 -26.27 10.02 -4.47
N LYS A 235 -25.11 9.89 -3.81
CA LYS A 235 -24.31 11.04 -3.40
C LYS A 235 -23.83 11.88 -4.59
N ILE A 236 -23.37 11.26 -5.66
CA ILE A 236 -22.92 11.93 -6.89
C ILE A 236 -24.09 12.67 -7.54
N ASN A 237 -25.26 12.03 -7.68
CA ASN A 237 -26.43 12.61 -8.35
C ASN A 237 -27.10 13.74 -7.54
N THR A 238 -26.92 13.79 -6.21
CA THR A 238 -27.49 14.82 -5.33
C THR A 238 -26.49 15.92 -4.97
N THR A 239 -25.27 15.86 -5.45
CA THR A 239 -24.27 16.90 -5.24
C THR A 239 -24.28 17.84 -6.43
N GLU A 240 -24.59 19.12 -6.22
CA GLU A 240 -24.69 20.14 -7.27
C GLU A 240 -23.34 20.40 -7.93
N ASP A 241 -22.28 20.48 -7.15
CA ASP A 241 -20.91 20.71 -7.62
C ASP A 241 -19.96 19.65 -7.07
N LEU A 242 -19.49 18.77 -7.95
CA LEU A 242 -18.55 17.70 -7.59
C LEU A 242 -17.13 18.21 -7.34
N SER A 243 -16.78 19.44 -7.77
CA SER A 243 -15.44 20.01 -7.54
C SER A 243 -15.11 20.28 -6.08
N ILE A 244 -16.14 20.25 -5.20
CA ILE A 244 -15.94 20.31 -3.73
C ILE A 244 -15.16 19.13 -3.18
N TYR A 245 -15.10 18.01 -3.91
CA TYR A 245 -14.34 16.84 -3.49
C TYR A 245 -12.89 16.94 -3.96
N GLN A 246 -11.98 16.56 -3.07
CA GLN A 246 -10.56 16.54 -3.36
C GLN A 246 -10.27 15.72 -4.63
N THR A 247 -9.45 16.26 -5.53
CA THR A 247 -9.03 15.65 -6.80
C THR A 247 -10.15 15.47 -7.85
N VAL A 248 -11.30 16.07 -7.65
CA VAL A 248 -12.35 16.17 -8.69
C VAL A 248 -12.18 17.51 -9.41
N ASP A 249 -11.32 17.51 -10.41
CA ASP A 249 -10.95 18.68 -11.21
C ASP A 249 -10.66 18.27 -12.67
N GLU A 250 -10.17 19.19 -13.49
CA GLU A 250 -9.73 18.95 -14.87
C GLU A 250 -10.78 18.23 -15.76
N GLY A 251 -12.09 18.39 -15.46
CA GLY A 251 -13.19 17.81 -16.25
C GLY A 251 -13.54 16.36 -15.87
N ILE A 252 -12.96 15.80 -14.80
CA ILE A 252 -13.28 14.44 -14.34
C ILE A 252 -14.74 14.36 -13.84
N GLU A 253 -15.29 15.45 -13.30
CA GLU A 253 -16.70 15.56 -12.88
C GLU A 253 -17.65 15.26 -14.04
N SER A 254 -17.40 15.81 -15.21
CA SER A 254 -18.19 15.55 -16.42
C SER A 254 -18.13 14.09 -16.86
N ARG A 255 -16.96 13.44 -16.70
CA ARG A 255 -16.80 12.02 -16.98
C ARG A 255 -17.53 11.15 -15.96
N ILE A 256 -17.47 11.49 -14.66
CA ILE A 256 -18.20 10.79 -13.61
C ILE A 256 -19.70 10.82 -13.92
N LEU A 257 -20.28 12.02 -14.15
CA LEU A 257 -21.70 12.18 -14.47
C LEU A 257 -22.12 11.43 -15.74
N LYS A 258 -21.26 11.37 -16.74
CA LYS A 258 -21.54 10.65 -17.99
C LYS A 258 -21.64 9.13 -17.79
N TYR A 259 -20.84 8.55 -16.90
CA TYR A 259 -20.69 7.09 -16.78
C TYR A 259 -21.32 6.49 -15.52
N ILE A 260 -21.78 7.29 -14.57
CA ILE A 260 -22.33 6.81 -13.28
C ILE A 260 -23.58 5.94 -13.43
N HIS A 261 -24.29 6.05 -14.54
CA HIS A 261 -25.53 5.31 -14.82
C HIS A 261 -25.30 4.06 -15.70
N ASN A 262 -24.11 3.85 -16.19
CA ASN A 262 -23.70 2.67 -16.93
C ASN A 262 -23.00 1.67 -15.99
#